data_8015bde7809544f7213269ac1f26f313
#
_entry.id   8015bde7809544f7213269ac1f26f313
#
_cell.length_a   1.000
_cell.length_b   1.000
_cell.length_c   1.000
_cell.angle_alpha   90.00
_cell.angle_beta   90.00
_cell.angle_gamma   90.00
#
_symmetry.space_group_name_H-M   'P 1'
#
loop_
_entity.id
_entity.type
_entity.pdbx_description
1 polymer ?
#
loop_
_entity_poly.entity_id
_entity_poly.type
_entity_poly.pdbx_seq_one_letter_code
_entity_poly.pdbx_strand_id
1 'polypeptide(L)'
;MIPKRIEIMDTTLRDGEQTSGVSFSASEKLTIAKLLLEELKVDRIEIASARVSEGEFQAVKNVTKWAAENGYLGTVEVLTFVDNGVSINWMVDAGAKVQNLLTKGSLNHLTYQLKKSPVQHFKEVSESIYLAKEKGIETNVYLEDWSNGIRNSKDYVLEFLEFLSTQPVKRIMLPDTLGILTPSETYEFVKEIKDKYPNSHFDFHAHNDYDLGVANAISALKAGADALHLTINGMGERAGNAPMGSTVAVINDFLPDIQIGINEKFLYTVSKLVENFSGIMIPANKPIIGANVFTQTAGIHADGDNKKNLYFSELMPER
;
A
#
# COMPACT_ATOMS: atom_id res chain seq x y z
N MET A 1 1.35 -27.82 4.17
CA MET A 1 0.56 -26.81 4.94
C MET A 1 -0.30 -26.04 3.95
N ILE A 2 -1.45 -25.52 4.37
CA ILE A 2 -2.23 -24.60 3.51
C ILE A 2 -1.51 -23.27 3.49
N PRO A 3 -1.19 -22.69 2.30
CA PRO A 3 -0.50 -21.39 2.22
C PRO A 3 -1.30 -20.28 2.94
N LYS A 4 -0.58 -19.38 3.62
CA LYS A 4 -1.20 -18.20 4.24
C LYS A 4 -1.65 -17.22 3.14
N ARG A 5 -2.94 -16.88 3.10
CA ARG A 5 -3.45 -15.83 2.20
C ARG A 5 -3.04 -14.45 2.72
N ILE A 6 -2.42 -13.65 1.86
CA ILE A 6 -2.03 -12.26 2.12
C ILE A 6 -2.83 -11.36 1.20
N GLU A 7 -3.31 -10.22 1.73
CA GLU A 7 -3.96 -9.19 0.94
C GLU A 7 -2.92 -8.24 0.30
N ILE A 8 -3.19 -7.82 -0.92
CA ILE A 8 -2.45 -6.75 -1.60
C ILE A 8 -3.36 -5.55 -1.79
N MET A 9 -2.98 -4.41 -1.20
CA MET A 9 -3.60 -3.13 -1.45
C MET A 9 -2.76 -2.33 -2.44
N ASP A 10 -3.38 -1.82 -3.51
CA ASP A 10 -2.74 -0.87 -4.41
C ASP A 10 -3.05 0.57 -3.97
N THR A 11 -2.01 1.39 -3.81
CA THR A 11 -2.15 2.82 -3.47
C THR A 11 -1.63 3.75 -4.58
N THR A 12 -1.58 3.27 -5.83
CA THR A 12 -1.14 4.06 -7.00
C THR A 12 -1.96 5.34 -7.18
N LEU A 13 -3.28 5.27 -6.95
CA LEU A 13 -4.20 6.38 -7.15
C LEU A 13 -4.20 7.41 -6.02
N ARG A 14 -3.58 7.10 -4.88
CA ARG A 14 -3.41 8.03 -3.75
C ARG A 14 -1.93 8.40 -3.57
N ASP A 15 -1.10 7.48 -3.08
CA ASP A 15 0.33 7.72 -2.82
C ASP A 15 1.12 7.81 -4.13
N GLY A 16 0.82 6.95 -5.09
CA GLY A 16 1.44 7.01 -6.41
C GLY A 16 1.21 8.35 -7.11
N GLU A 17 0.04 8.96 -6.95
CA GLU A 17 -0.24 10.29 -7.49
C GLU A 17 0.53 11.42 -6.79
N GLN A 18 1.09 11.18 -5.60
CA GLN A 18 1.98 12.12 -4.93
C GLN A 18 3.39 12.19 -5.56
N THR A 19 3.67 11.36 -6.59
CA THR A 19 4.87 11.54 -7.42
C THR A 19 4.86 12.92 -8.05
N SER A 20 5.98 13.64 -7.93
CA SER A 20 6.08 15.01 -8.46
C SER A 20 5.73 15.08 -9.95
N GLY A 21 4.80 15.97 -10.29
CA GLY A 21 4.33 16.19 -11.68
C GLY A 21 3.24 15.22 -12.15
N VAL A 22 2.75 14.32 -11.31
CA VAL A 22 1.65 13.41 -11.63
C VAL A 22 0.32 13.98 -11.13
N SER A 23 -0.71 13.87 -11.96
CA SER A 23 -2.10 14.13 -11.60
C SER A 23 -2.99 13.35 -12.55
N PHE A 24 -3.83 12.48 -12.01
CA PHE A 24 -4.77 11.70 -12.80
C PHE A 24 -6.13 12.41 -12.88
N SER A 25 -6.72 12.46 -14.06
CA SER A 25 -8.11 12.87 -14.22
C SER A 25 -9.07 11.86 -13.57
N ALA A 26 -10.29 12.28 -13.26
CA ALA A 26 -11.31 11.39 -12.69
C ALA A 26 -11.61 10.17 -13.59
N SER A 27 -11.51 10.31 -14.91
CA SER A 27 -11.68 9.22 -15.87
C SER A 27 -10.50 8.25 -15.90
N GLU A 28 -9.26 8.74 -15.74
CA GLU A 28 -8.07 7.92 -15.65
C GLU A 28 -8.05 7.13 -14.33
N LYS A 29 -8.39 7.76 -13.18
CA LYS A 29 -8.55 7.06 -11.90
C LYS A 29 -9.58 5.93 -12.00
N LEU A 30 -10.72 6.16 -12.61
CA LEU A 30 -11.74 5.12 -12.82
C LEU A 30 -11.21 3.98 -13.70
N THR A 31 -10.47 4.29 -14.76
CA THR A 31 -9.90 3.28 -15.67
C THR A 31 -8.85 2.44 -14.96
N ILE A 32 -7.93 3.07 -14.23
CA ILE A 32 -6.92 2.35 -13.44
C ILE A 32 -7.59 1.49 -12.37
N ALA A 33 -8.57 2.03 -11.61
CA ALA A 33 -9.28 1.30 -10.57
C ALA A 33 -9.94 0.01 -11.10
N LYS A 34 -10.58 0.09 -12.28
CA LYS A 34 -11.15 -1.09 -12.94
C LYS A 34 -10.11 -2.14 -13.27
N LEU A 35 -9.01 -1.76 -13.89
CA LEU A 35 -7.94 -2.69 -14.25
C LEU A 35 -7.29 -3.33 -13.01
N LEU A 36 -7.09 -2.57 -11.95
CA LEU A 36 -6.55 -3.07 -10.69
C LEU A 36 -7.47 -4.14 -10.07
N LEU A 37 -8.77 -3.89 -10.00
CA LEU A 37 -9.73 -4.79 -9.34
C LEU A 37 -10.21 -5.93 -10.26
N GLU A 38 -10.52 -5.64 -11.52
CA GLU A 38 -11.12 -6.63 -12.42
C GLU A 38 -10.09 -7.54 -13.10
N GLU A 39 -8.92 -7.01 -13.46
CA GLU A 39 -7.93 -7.72 -14.26
C GLU A 39 -6.70 -8.14 -13.45
N LEU A 40 -6.03 -7.21 -12.78
CA LEU A 40 -4.86 -7.49 -11.93
C LEU A 40 -5.25 -8.24 -10.65
N LYS A 41 -6.52 -8.09 -10.19
CA LYS A 41 -7.08 -8.76 -9.01
C LYS A 41 -6.41 -8.39 -7.70
N VAL A 42 -6.07 -7.11 -7.52
CA VAL A 42 -5.68 -6.63 -6.19
C VAL A 42 -6.86 -6.77 -5.22
N ASP A 43 -6.57 -6.98 -3.94
CA ASP A 43 -7.62 -7.18 -2.93
C ASP A 43 -8.33 -5.87 -2.57
N ARG A 44 -7.58 -4.75 -2.57
CA ARG A 44 -8.06 -3.42 -2.19
C ARG A 44 -7.32 -2.34 -2.97
N ILE A 45 -7.95 -1.18 -3.11
CA ILE A 45 -7.33 0.02 -3.71
C ILE A 45 -7.56 1.24 -2.83
N GLU A 46 -6.55 2.08 -2.65
CA GLU A 46 -6.67 3.39 -2.04
C GLU A 46 -6.62 4.45 -3.15
N ILE A 47 -7.72 5.22 -3.29
CA ILE A 47 -7.96 5.98 -4.53
C ILE A 47 -7.76 7.49 -4.42
N ALA A 48 -7.76 8.03 -3.22
CA ALA A 48 -7.65 9.47 -2.99
C ALA A 48 -7.39 9.82 -1.53
N SER A 49 -7.00 11.07 -1.28
CA SER A 49 -7.08 11.71 0.03
C SER A 49 -8.32 12.61 0.09
N ALA A 50 -9.08 12.52 1.18
CA ALA A 50 -10.27 13.34 1.36
C ALA A 50 -9.93 14.83 1.38
N ARG A 51 -10.81 15.67 0.81
CA ARG A 51 -10.76 17.13 0.88
C ARG A 51 -9.60 17.83 0.17
N VAL A 52 -8.90 17.13 -0.72
CA VAL A 52 -7.78 17.75 -1.46
C VAL A 52 -8.30 18.69 -2.54
N SER A 53 -9.27 18.27 -3.35
CA SER A 53 -9.82 19.09 -4.43
C SER A 53 -11.23 18.61 -4.84
N GLU A 54 -11.92 19.44 -5.63
CA GLU A 54 -13.17 19.04 -6.29
C GLU A 54 -12.94 17.90 -7.30
N GLY A 55 -11.79 17.89 -7.98
CA GLY A 55 -11.39 16.82 -8.90
C GLY A 55 -11.29 15.46 -8.20
N GLU A 56 -10.69 15.44 -7.01
CA GLU A 56 -10.62 14.24 -6.16
C GLU A 56 -12.01 13.78 -5.71
N PHE A 57 -12.88 14.72 -5.32
CA PHE A 57 -14.26 14.38 -4.95
C PHE A 57 -14.98 13.69 -6.10
N GLN A 58 -14.89 14.26 -7.31
CA GLN A 58 -15.52 13.69 -8.47
C GLN A 58 -14.92 12.33 -8.88
N ALA A 59 -13.60 12.17 -8.72
CA ALA A 59 -12.92 10.89 -8.96
C ALA A 59 -13.43 9.81 -8.01
N VAL A 60 -13.46 10.09 -6.71
CA VAL A 60 -13.99 9.16 -5.70
C VAL A 60 -15.44 8.81 -6.01
N LYS A 61 -16.29 9.81 -6.30
CA LYS A 61 -17.70 9.58 -6.62
C LYS A 61 -17.90 8.68 -7.84
N ASN A 62 -17.08 8.85 -8.88
CA ASN A 62 -17.14 7.99 -10.08
C ASN A 62 -16.72 6.56 -9.77
N VAL A 63 -15.61 6.37 -9.02
CA VAL A 63 -15.12 5.05 -8.66
C VAL A 63 -16.06 4.33 -7.71
N THR A 64 -16.57 5.01 -6.66
CA THR A 64 -17.49 4.40 -5.69
C THR A 64 -18.82 4.01 -6.31
N LYS A 65 -19.35 4.84 -7.24
CA LYS A 65 -20.56 4.50 -8.01
C LYS A 65 -20.36 3.22 -8.82
N TRP A 66 -19.30 3.16 -9.62
CA TRP A 66 -18.97 1.96 -10.38
C TRP A 66 -18.74 0.75 -9.48
N ALA A 67 -17.98 0.92 -8.38
CA ALA A 67 -17.68 -0.15 -7.45
C ALA A 67 -18.94 -0.71 -6.78
N ALA A 68 -19.92 0.15 -6.45
CA ALA A 68 -21.22 -0.27 -5.90
C ALA A 68 -22.01 -1.12 -6.90
N GLU A 69 -22.01 -0.75 -8.18
CA GLU A 69 -22.71 -1.47 -9.25
C GLU A 69 -22.05 -2.84 -9.57
N ASN A 70 -20.74 -3.01 -9.24
CA ASN A 70 -19.94 -4.19 -9.60
C ASN A 70 -19.46 -5.02 -8.39
N GLY A 71 -19.91 -4.71 -7.17
CA GLY A 71 -19.60 -5.50 -5.97
C GLY A 71 -18.24 -5.21 -5.34
N TYR A 72 -17.56 -4.12 -5.71
CA TYR A 72 -16.23 -3.74 -5.21
C TYR A 72 -16.24 -2.62 -4.15
N LEU A 73 -17.41 -2.12 -3.73
CA LEU A 73 -17.47 -0.94 -2.86
C LEU A 73 -16.70 -1.10 -1.54
N GLY A 74 -16.68 -2.31 -0.99
CA GLY A 74 -15.94 -2.63 0.24
C GLY A 74 -14.41 -2.78 0.07
N THR A 75 -13.90 -2.70 -1.17
CA THR A 75 -12.46 -2.79 -1.47
C THR A 75 -11.88 -1.45 -1.93
N VAL A 76 -12.71 -0.41 -2.03
CA VAL A 76 -12.31 0.95 -2.39
C VAL A 76 -12.17 1.79 -1.13
N GLU A 77 -10.95 2.25 -0.88
CA GLU A 77 -10.56 2.93 0.35
C GLU A 77 -10.16 4.39 0.07
N VAL A 78 -10.38 5.27 1.04
CA VAL A 78 -10.06 6.70 0.96
C VAL A 78 -9.29 7.12 2.21
N LEU A 79 -8.16 7.82 2.02
CA LEU A 79 -7.39 8.41 3.12
C LEU A 79 -8.18 9.57 3.74
N THR A 80 -8.33 9.56 5.05
CA THR A 80 -9.03 10.59 5.83
C THR A 80 -8.18 11.12 6.96
N PHE A 81 -8.64 12.19 7.59
CA PHE A 81 -7.92 12.89 8.65
C PHE A 81 -8.74 12.95 9.94
N VAL A 82 -8.05 13.10 11.07
CA VAL A 82 -8.66 13.40 12.38
C VAL A 82 -9.03 14.88 12.40
N ASP A 83 -10.22 15.22 11.88
CA ASP A 83 -10.64 16.59 11.56
C ASP A 83 -12.11 16.91 11.96
N ASN A 84 -12.54 16.36 13.08
CA ASN A 84 -13.91 16.54 13.61
C ASN A 84 -15.00 16.10 12.61
N GLY A 85 -14.71 15.07 11.82
CA GLY A 85 -15.68 14.44 10.93
C GLY A 85 -15.87 15.12 9.57
N VAL A 86 -15.09 16.12 9.23
CA VAL A 86 -15.22 16.81 7.92
C VAL A 86 -14.86 15.85 6.80
N SER A 87 -13.77 15.08 6.92
CA SER A 87 -13.40 14.02 5.97
C SER A 87 -14.47 12.92 5.89
N ILE A 88 -15.07 12.54 7.00
CA ILE A 88 -16.13 11.53 7.05
C ILE A 88 -17.37 11.99 6.28
N ASN A 89 -17.80 13.24 6.47
CA ASN A 89 -18.94 13.79 5.73
C ASN A 89 -18.65 13.85 4.23
N TRP A 90 -17.43 14.29 3.85
CA TRP A 90 -16.98 14.27 2.47
C TRP A 90 -17.04 12.87 1.84
N MET A 91 -16.64 11.82 2.59
CA MET A 91 -16.74 10.42 2.14
C MET A 91 -18.19 9.97 1.94
N VAL A 92 -19.09 10.32 2.88
CA VAL A 92 -20.52 10.01 2.77
C VAL A 92 -21.09 10.58 1.47
N ASP A 93 -20.80 11.86 1.20
CA ASP A 93 -21.27 12.57 0.00
C ASP A 93 -20.67 11.98 -1.31
N ALA A 94 -19.46 11.45 -1.23
CA ALA A 94 -18.79 10.76 -2.34
C ALA A 94 -19.19 9.27 -2.47
N GLY A 95 -19.98 8.72 -1.54
CA GLY A 95 -20.46 7.34 -1.56
C GLY A 95 -19.44 6.29 -1.09
N ALA A 96 -18.29 6.70 -0.50
CA ALA A 96 -17.28 5.80 0.00
C ALA A 96 -17.69 5.10 1.30
N LYS A 97 -17.17 3.89 1.55
CA LYS A 97 -17.56 3.02 2.68
C LYS A 97 -16.38 2.54 3.53
N VAL A 98 -15.15 2.76 3.11
CA VAL A 98 -13.95 2.36 3.86
C VAL A 98 -13.00 3.56 3.93
N GLN A 99 -12.69 3.97 5.17
CA GLN A 99 -11.69 5.01 5.42
C GLN A 99 -10.37 4.42 5.88
N ASN A 100 -9.27 5.05 5.45
CA ASN A 100 -7.93 4.91 6.00
C ASN A 100 -7.64 6.16 6.83
N LEU A 101 -7.89 6.11 8.13
CA LEU A 101 -7.74 7.25 9.02
C LEU A 101 -6.26 7.50 9.30
N LEU A 102 -5.74 8.64 8.85
CA LEU A 102 -4.35 9.04 9.09
C LEU A 102 -4.17 9.56 10.52
N THR A 103 -3.35 8.87 11.27
CA THR A 103 -2.98 9.22 12.65
C THR A 103 -1.46 9.36 12.78
N LYS A 104 -0.92 9.67 13.95
CA LYS A 104 0.52 9.81 14.17
C LYS A 104 1.10 8.61 14.90
N GLY A 105 1.97 7.87 14.21
CA GLY A 105 2.66 6.70 14.72
C GLY A 105 3.96 7.02 15.47
N SER A 106 4.41 8.30 15.56
CA SER A 106 5.54 8.72 16.36
C SER A 106 5.20 9.86 17.32
N LEU A 107 5.80 9.81 18.52
CA LEU A 107 5.65 10.87 19.50
C LEU A 107 6.21 12.21 18.99
N ASN A 108 7.23 12.16 18.12
CA ASN A 108 7.82 13.33 17.50
C ASN A 108 6.81 14.09 16.63
N HIS A 109 6.13 13.40 15.69
CA HIS A 109 5.09 14.02 14.86
C HIS A 109 3.90 14.47 15.69
N LEU A 110 3.50 13.69 16.70
CA LEU A 110 2.41 14.10 17.60
C LEU A 110 2.73 15.40 18.32
N THR A 111 3.93 15.50 18.90
CA THR A 111 4.33 16.63 19.74
C THR A 111 4.59 17.91 18.91
N TYR A 112 5.36 17.78 17.84
CA TYR A 112 5.85 18.95 17.11
C TYR A 112 4.98 19.38 15.93
N GLN A 113 4.33 18.43 15.25
CA GLN A 113 3.43 18.74 14.14
C GLN A 113 2.01 19.00 14.62
N LEU A 114 1.41 18.10 15.41
CA LEU A 114 0.04 18.29 15.89
C LEU A 114 -0.04 19.09 17.20
N LYS A 115 1.03 19.18 17.97
CA LYS A 115 1.09 19.85 19.29
C LYS A 115 0.04 19.30 20.27
N LYS A 116 -0.11 17.97 20.29
CA LYS A 116 -1.08 17.25 21.12
C LYS A 116 -0.38 16.28 22.07
N SER A 117 -1.06 15.97 23.20
CA SER A 117 -0.68 14.87 24.06
C SER A 117 -1.21 13.54 23.52
N PRO A 118 -0.62 12.38 23.89
CA PRO A 118 -1.17 11.06 23.56
C PRO A 118 -2.64 10.90 23.95
N VAL A 119 -3.03 11.29 25.15
CA VAL A 119 -4.39 11.21 25.65
C VAL A 119 -5.37 11.99 24.77
N GLN A 120 -5.00 13.21 24.39
CA GLN A 120 -5.84 14.02 23.49
C GLN A 120 -5.95 13.39 22.10
N HIS A 121 -4.84 12.89 21.55
CA HIS A 121 -4.82 12.25 20.24
C HIS A 121 -5.70 10.99 20.21
N PHE A 122 -5.55 10.11 21.19
CA PHE A 122 -6.35 8.87 21.30
C PHE A 122 -7.84 9.17 21.42
N LYS A 123 -8.21 10.19 22.19
CA LYS A 123 -9.60 10.64 22.29
C LYS A 123 -10.16 11.07 20.93
N GLU A 124 -9.46 11.95 20.20
CA GLU A 124 -9.90 12.45 18.89
C GLU A 124 -9.95 11.34 17.83
N VAL A 125 -9.00 10.40 17.87
CA VAL A 125 -9.02 9.21 17.02
C VAL A 125 -10.23 8.34 17.32
N SER A 126 -10.53 8.09 18.60
CA SER A 126 -11.74 7.35 19.01
C SER A 126 -13.01 8.01 18.52
N GLU A 127 -13.14 9.33 18.71
CA GLU A 127 -14.31 10.10 18.24
C GLU A 127 -14.48 9.96 16.71
N SER A 128 -13.39 10.02 15.93
CA SER A 128 -13.42 9.82 14.48
C SER A 128 -13.83 8.41 14.09
N ILE A 129 -13.33 7.37 14.78
CA ILE A 129 -13.68 5.96 14.53
C ILE A 129 -15.16 5.71 14.79
N TYR A 130 -15.69 6.19 15.92
CA TYR A 130 -17.11 5.99 16.27
C TYR A 130 -18.05 6.77 15.36
N LEU A 131 -17.69 8.00 14.98
CA LEU A 131 -18.46 8.77 14.00
C LEU A 131 -18.54 8.07 12.64
N ALA A 132 -17.41 7.49 12.17
CA ALA A 132 -17.40 6.70 10.94
C ALA A 132 -18.32 5.48 11.06
N LYS A 133 -18.24 4.74 12.17
CA LYS A 133 -19.11 3.60 12.45
C LYS A 133 -20.60 3.98 12.43
N GLU A 134 -20.99 5.11 13.05
CA GLU A 134 -22.36 5.62 13.01
C GLU A 134 -22.85 5.93 11.59
N LYS A 135 -21.94 6.35 10.71
CA LYS A 135 -22.22 6.60 9.29
C LYS A 135 -22.12 5.35 8.40
N GLY A 136 -21.89 4.17 8.99
CA GLY A 136 -21.72 2.92 8.25
C GLY A 136 -20.46 2.87 7.40
N ILE A 137 -19.38 3.54 7.84
CA ILE A 137 -18.06 3.55 7.25
C ILE A 137 -17.15 2.64 8.08
N GLU A 138 -16.47 1.70 7.42
CA GLU A 138 -15.46 0.84 8.00
C GLU A 138 -14.15 1.63 8.16
N THR A 139 -13.40 1.38 9.24
CA THR A 139 -12.18 2.13 9.56
C THR A 139 -10.96 1.23 9.58
N ASN A 140 -9.95 1.61 8.79
CA ASN A 140 -8.55 1.23 8.94
C ASN A 140 -7.78 2.44 9.51
N VAL A 141 -6.62 2.20 10.16
CA VAL A 141 -5.86 3.28 10.80
C VAL A 141 -4.39 3.23 10.34
N TYR A 142 -3.90 4.32 9.72
CA TYR A 142 -2.49 4.55 9.45
C TYR A 142 -1.78 5.15 10.67
N LEU A 143 -0.65 4.57 11.04
CA LEU A 143 0.28 5.12 12.04
C LEU A 143 1.42 5.88 11.32
N GLU A 144 1.14 7.04 10.72
CA GLU A 144 2.14 7.82 9.99
C GLU A 144 3.42 8.01 10.81
N ASP A 145 4.59 7.83 10.19
CA ASP A 145 5.91 7.88 10.81
C ASP A 145 6.14 6.73 11.84
N TRP A 146 5.44 5.59 11.67
CA TRP A 146 5.57 4.45 12.57
C TRP A 146 7.02 3.96 12.71
N SER A 147 7.79 3.92 11.63
CA SER A 147 9.19 3.48 11.65
C SER A 147 10.08 4.31 12.59
N ASN A 148 9.94 5.63 12.58
CA ASN A 148 10.59 6.49 13.57
C ASN A 148 9.98 6.31 14.96
N GLY A 149 8.67 6.12 15.04
CA GLY A 149 7.97 5.87 16.29
C GLY A 149 8.51 4.66 17.02
N ILE A 150 8.56 3.51 16.37
CA ILE A 150 9.02 2.25 16.98
C ILE A 150 10.51 2.29 17.35
N ARG A 151 11.35 3.02 16.61
CA ARG A 151 12.76 3.24 16.94
C ARG A 151 12.98 4.17 18.13
N ASN A 152 12.24 5.28 18.19
CA ASN A 152 12.60 6.41 19.06
C ASN A 152 11.55 6.72 20.15
N SER A 153 10.35 6.17 20.05
CA SER A 153 9.23 6.36 20.99
C SER A 153 8.38 5.10 21.10
N LYS A 154 9.02 3.97 21.30
CA LYS A 154 8.41 2.64 21.30
C LYS A 154 7.25 2.52 22.28
N ASP A 155 7.39 3.07 23.49
CA ASP A 155 6.32 3.02 24.50
C ASP A 155 5.04 3.70 24.02
N TYR A 156 5.16 4.84 23.33
CA TYR A 156 4.03 5.53 22.71
C TYR A 156 3.37 4.66 21.62
N VAL A 157 4.17 4.02 20.77
CA VAL A 157 3.63 3.14 19.71
C VAL A 157 2.87 1.96 20.32
N LEU A 158 3.43 1.33 21.35
CA LEU A 158 2.78 0.19 22.00
C LEU A 158 1.52 0.61 22.76
N GLU A 159 1.52 1.76 23.43
CA GLU A 159 0.30 2.33 24.06
C GLU A 159 -0.78 2.62 23.02
N PHE A 160 -0.41 3.16 21.86
CA PHE A 160 -1.35 3.45 20.79
C PHE A 160 -1.91 2.16 20.14
N LEU A 161 -1.09 1.14 19.94
CA LEU A 161 -1.53 -0.16 19.45
C LEU A 161 -2.48 -0.86 20.44
N GLU A 162 -2.17 -0.81 21.74
CA GLU A 162 -3.06 -1.32 22.78
C GLU A 162 -4.43 -0.61 22.75
N PHE A 163 -4.43 0.72 22.66
CA PHE A 163 -5.65 1.49 22.49
C PHE A 163 -6.42 1.06 21.24
N LEU A 164 -5.77 0.97 20.08
CA LEU A 164 -6.43 0.60 18.81
C LEU A 164 -6.99 -0.83 18.83
N SER A 165 -6.34 -1.76 19.55
CA SER A 165 -6.83 -3.13 19.69
C SER A 165 -8.20 -3.24 20.37
N THR A 166 -8.62 -2.19 21.11
CA THR A 166 -9.92 -2.10 21.76
C THR A 166 -10.97 -1.34 20.95
N GLN A 167 -10.57 -0.74 19.82
CA GLN A 167 -11.46 0.05 18.96
C GLN A 167 -12.07 -0.81 17.83
N PRO A 168 -13.20 -0.42 17.25
CA PRO A 168 -13.77 -1.09 16.08
C PRO A 168 -12.99 -0.74 14.79
N VAL A 169 -11.70 -1.13 14.75
CA VAL A 169 -10.76 -0.96 13.65
C VAL A 169 -10.58 -2.29 12.95
N LYS A 170 -10.61 -2.29 11.62
CA LYS A 170 -10.43 -3.51 10.83
C LYS A 170 -8.98 -3.83 10.55
N ARG A 171 -8.17 -2.82 10.24
CA ARG A 171 -6.74 -2.96 9.93
C ARG A 171 -5.93 -1.85 10.58
N ILE A 172 -4.72 -2.17 11.00
CA ILE A 172 -3.72 -1.22 11.50
C ILE A 172 -2.57 -1.22 10.49
N MET A 173 -2.29 -0.06 9.94
CA MET A 173 -1.32 0.11 8.85
C MET A 173 -0.03 0.69 9.39
N LEU A 174 1.08 -0.01 9.16
CA LEU A 174 2.42 0.28 9.67
C LEU A 174 3.31 0.85 8.54
N PRO A 175 3.33 2.17 8.32
CA PRO A 175 4.12 2.77 7.26
C PRO A 175 5.56 3.03 7.66
N ASP A 176 6.50 2.55 6.85
CA ASP A 176 7.86 3.08 6.81
C ASP A 176 7.86 4.35 5.94
N THR A 177 7.32 5.43 6.53
CA THR A 177 7.00 6.69 5.85
C THR A 177 8.20 7.33 5.15
N LEU A 178 9.39 7.17 5.71
CA LEU A 178 10.63 7.74 5.15
C LEU A 178 11.54 6.68 4.52
N GLY A 179 11.08 5.43 4.41
CA GLY A 179 11.84 4.32 3.82
C GLY A 179 13.15 4.04 4.56
N ILE A 180 13.18 4.20 5.89
CA ILE A 180 14.41 4.18 6.69
C ILE A 180 14.75 2.83 7.31
N LEU A 181 13.81 1.89 7.31
CA LEU A 181 14.04 0.58 7.92
C LEU A 181 14.96 -0.29 7.06
N THR A 182 15.79 -1.07 7.73
CA THR A 182 16.46 -2.21 7.12
C THR A 182 15.54 -3.44 7.12
N PRO A 183 15.79 -4.46 6.28
CA PRO A 183 15.01 -5.70 6.29
C PRO A 183 15.01 -6.41 7.65
N SER A 184 16.12 -6.38 8.37
CA SER A 184 16.23 -6.97 9.73
C SER A 184 15.34 -6.25 10.72
N GLU A 185 15.40 -4.90 10.77
CA GLU A 185 14.56 -4.10 11.65
C GLU A 185 13.07 -4.25 11.31
N THR A 186 12.74 -4.28 10.02
CA THR A 186 11.36 -4.52 9.58
C THR A 186 10.84 -5.86 10.11
N TYR A 187 11.64 -6.92 9.98
CA TYR A 187 11.28 -8.22 10.52
C TYR A 187 11.09 -8.19 12.04
N GLU A 188 12.07 -7.64 12.77
CA GLU A 188 12.06 -7.59 14.24
C GLU A 188 10.86 -6.80 14.78
N PHE A 189 10.61 -5.60 14.26
CA PHE A 189 9.55 -4.73 14.74
C PHE A 189 8.15 -5.25 14.40
N VAL A 190 7.94 -5.72 13.17
CA VAL A 190 6.65 -6.31 12.77
C VAL A 190 6.39 -7.60 13.54
N LYS A 191 7.42 -8.45 13.73
CA LYS A 191 7.30 -9.70 14.50
C LYS A 191 6.91 -9.42 15.95
N GLU A 192 7.58 -8.47 16.61
CA GLU A 192 7.26 -8.08 17.98
C GLU A 192 5.81 -7.62 18.14
N ILE A 193 5.34 -6.77 17.21
CA ILE A 193 3.96 -6.28 17.22
C ILE A 193 2.97 -7.43 16.97
N LYS A 194 3.24 -8.26 15.97
CA LYS A 194 2.34 -9.38 15.63
C LYS A 194 2.26 -10.42 16.75
N ASP A 195 3.37 -10.70 17.43
CA ASP A 195 3.37 -11.61 18.57
C ASP A 195 2.57 -11.05 19.75
N LYS A 196 2.65 -9.74 19.99
CA LYS A 196 1.92 -9.08 21.07
C LYS A 196 0.41 -8.93 20.77
N TYR A 197 0.05 -8.71 19.49
CA TYR A 197 -1.34 -8.50 19.05
C TYR A 197 -1.73 -9.51 17.95
N PRO A 198 -1.77 -10.82 18.23
CA PRO A 198 -1.93 -11.86 17.21
C PRO A 198 -3.29 -11.81 16.49
N ASN A 199 -4.31 -11.23 17.10
CA ASN A 199 -5.66 -11.13 16.56
C ASN A 199 -5.88 -9.84 15.74
N SER A 200 -4.96 -8.88 15.76
CA SER A 200 -5.04 -7.67 14.97
C SER A 200 -4.51 -7.93 13.56
N HIS A 201 -5.13 -7.29 12.57
CA HIS A 201 -4.71 -7.31 11.18
C HIS A 201 -3.73 -6.16 10.93
N PHE A 202 -2.51 -6.50 10.49
CA PHE A 202 -1.47 -5.52 10.23
C PHE A 202 -1.10 -5.47 8.76
N ASP A 203 -1.21 -4.27 8.16
CA ASP A 203 -0.70 -3.98 6.83
C ASP A 203 0.69 -3.33 6.95
N PHE A 204 1.57 -3.62 6.02
CA PHE A 204 2.87 -2.94 5.94
C PHE A 204 2.96 -2.10 4.65
N HIS A 205 3.40 -0.85 4.80
CA HIS A 205 3.57 0.11 3.71
C HIS A 205 5.02 0.61 3.69
N ALA A 206 5.75 0.34 2.61
CA ALA A 206 7.16 0.66 2.50
C ALA A 206 7.45 1.71 1.43
N HIS A 207 7.99 2.87 1.82
CA HIS A 207 8.69 3.75 0.90
C HIS A 207 10.05 3.18 0.49
N ASN A 208 10.61 3.66 -0.63
CA ASN A 208 11.74 3.05 -1.31
C ASN A 208 13.01 3.94 -1.33
N ASP A 209 13.15 4.82 -0.33
CA ASP A 209 14.20 5.85 -0.31
C ASP A 209 15.64 5.29 -0.32
N TYR A 210 15.86 4.09 0.21
CA TYR A 210 17.14 3.37 0.17
C TYR A 210 17.11 2.17 -0.80
N ASP A 211 16.11 2.09 -1.70
CA ASP A 211 15.89 0.96 -2.61
C ASP A 211 15.67 -0.39 -1.88
N LEU A 212 15.15 -0.33 -0.65
CA LEU A 212 14.87 -1.48 0.20
C LEU A 212 13.37 -1.84 0.26
N GLY A 213 12.51 -1.14 -0.46
CA GLY A 213 11.07 -1.29 -0.37
C GLY A 213 10.59 -2.74 -0.58
N VAL A 214 11.09 -3.44 -1.61
CA VAL A 214 10.76 -4.85 -1.85
C VAL A 214 11.28 -5.74 -0.71
N ALA A 215 12.53 -5.56 -0.30
CA ALA A 215 13.15 -6.38 0.75
C ALA A 215 12.42 -6.20 2.09
N ASN A 216 12.01 -4.96 2.41
CA ASN A 216 11.25 -4.65 3.62
C ASN A 216 9.83 -5.23 3.56
N ALA A 217 9.13 -5.14 2.42
CA ALA A 217 7.82 -5.78 2.23
C ALA A 217 7.88 -7.30 2.45
N ILE A 218 8.89 -7.98 1.89
CA ILE A 218 9.10 -9.41 2.09
C ILE A 218 9.44 -9.74 3.56
N SER A 219 10.25 -8.91 4.21
CA SER A 219 10.59 -9.09 5.63
C SER A 219 9.37 -8.93 6.53
N ALA A 220 8.48 -7.98 6.24
CA ALA A 220 7.22 -7.80 6.96
C ALA A 220 6.30 -9.02 6.81
N LEU A 221 6.17 -9.61 5.61
CA LEU A 221 5.41 -10.85 5.39
C LEU A 221 5.97 -12.01 6.21
N LYS A 222 7.29 -12.20 6.19
CA LYS A 222 7.97 -13.23 6.99
C LYS A 222 7.79 -13.03 8.49
N ALA A 223 7.64 -11.79 8.92
CA ALA A 223 7.37 -11.42 10.31
C ALA A 223 5.91 -11.60 10.73
N GLY A 224 5.00 -11.86 9.76
CA GLY A 224 3.60 -12.15 10.02
C GLY A 224 2.61 -11.06 9.62
N ALA A 225 3.02 -10.02 8.89
CA ALA A 225 2.09 -9.04 8.31
C ALA A 225 0.99 -9.76 7.50
N ASP A 226 -0.20 -9.19 7.48
CA ASP A 226 -1.38 -9.77 6.86
C ASP A 226 -1.68 -9.17 5.47
N ALA A 227 -1.12 -7.97 5.20
CA ALA A 227 -1.24 -7.31 3.92
C ALA A 227 -0.01 -6.44 3.60
N LEU A 228 0.17 -6.15 2.31
CA LEU A 228 1.15 -5.18 1.80
C LEU A 228 0.47 -4.08 1.01
N HIS A 229 0.99 -2.85 1.14
CA HIS A 229 0.66 -1.74 0.26
C HIS A 229 1.75 -1.59 -0.80
N LEU A 230 1.32 -1.61 -2.04
CA LEU A 230 2.21 -1.54 -3.19
C LEU A 230 1.71 -0.48 -4.18
N THR A 231 2.57 -0.05 -5.09
CA THR A 231 2.17 0.82 -6.20
C THR A 231 2.61 0.26 -7.54
N ILE A 232 1.82 0.50 -8.56
CA ILE A 232 2.23 0.22 -9.94
C ILE A 232 3.49 1.05 -10.25
N ASN A 233 4.47 0.43 -10.86
CA ASN A 233 5.76 1.02 -11.21
C ASN A 233 6.60 1.55 -10.02
N GLY A 234 6.15 1.34 -8.79
CA GLY A 234 6.79 1.87 -7.60
C GLY A 234 6.60 3.38 -7.44
N MET A 235 5.54 3.94 -7.98
CA MET A 235 5.22 5.38 -7.86
C MET A 235 4.98 5.79 -6.41
N GLY A 236 5.20 7.07 -6.10
CA GLY A 236 4.98 7.66 -4.78
C GLY A 236 5.89 8.85 -4.52
N GLU A 237 5.77 9.44 -3.34
CA GLU A 237 6.64 10.53 -2.95
C GLU A 237 8.13 10.14 -3.00
N ARG A 238 9.01 11.12 -3.29
CA ARG A 238 10.48 11.00 -3.29
C ARG A 238 10.98 9.87 -4.21
N ALA A 239 11.45 8.74 -3.65
CA ALA A 239 11.89 7.56 -4.41
C ALA A 239 10.77 6.53 -4.66
N GLY A 240 9.53 6.87 -4.27
CA GLY A 240 8.37 6.02 -4.46
C GLY A 240 8.16 4.96 -3.38
N ASN A 241 7.37 3.94 -3.72
CA ASN A 241 6.97 2.85 -2.85
C ASN A 241 7.52 1.49 -3.31
N ALA A 242 7.31 0.46 -2.52
CA ALA A 242 7.56 -0.92 -2.94
C ALA A 242 6.79 -1.22 -4.25
N PRO A 243 7.48 -1.54 -5.36
CA PRO A 243 6.84 -1.74 -6.66
C PRO A 243 6.06 -3.05 -6.73
N MET A 244 4.84 -2.99 -7.25
CA MET A 244 3.92 -4.13 -7.42
C MET A 244 4.61 -5.30 -8.15
N GLY A 245 5.17 -5.07 -9.34
CA GLY A 245 5.75 -6.13 -10.16
C GLY A 245 6.84 -6.92 -9.46
N SER A 246 7.85 -6.22 -8.89
CA SER A 246 8.97 -6.89 -8.22
C SER A 246 8.53 -7.61 -6.95
N THR A 247 7.63 -7.01 -6.15
CA THR A 247 7.17 -7.61 -4.90
C THR A 247 6.36 -8.87 -5.16
N VAL A 248 5.43 -8.82 -6.12
CA VAL A 248 4.60 -9.97 -6.52
C VAL A 248 5.46 -11.11 -7.05
N ALA A 249 6.43 -10.82 -7.94
CA ALA A 249 7.34 -11.83 -8.48
C ALA A 249 8.13 -12.53 -7.37
N VAL A 250 8.71 -11.76 -6.42
CA VAL A 250 9.45 -12.36 -5.27
C VAL A 250 8.53 -13.22 -4.39
N ILE A 251 7.28 -12.81 -4.17
CA ILE A 251 6.34 -13.63 -3.37
C ILE A 251 6.09 -14.96 -4.08
N ASN A 252 5.75 -14.94 -5.36
CA ASN A 252 5.37 -16.13 -6.09
C ASN A 252 6.54 -17.09 -6.33
N ASP A 253 7.76 -16.56 -6.59
CA ASP A 253 8.93 -17.38 -6.88
C ASP A 253 9.61 -17.93 -5.62
N PHE A 254 9.60 -17.18 -4.50
CA PHE A 254 10.44 -17.51 -3.34
C PHE A 254 9.69 -17.75 -2.03
N LEU A 255 8.36 -17.55 -1.99
CA LEU A 255 7.56 -17.72 -0.77
C LEU A 255 6.40 -18.71 -0.97
N PRO A 256 6.69 -20.01 -1.13
CA PRO A 256 5.66 -21.02 -1.46
C PRO A 256 4.59 -21.20 -0.37
N ASP A 257 4.87 -20.75 0.85
CA ASP A 257 3.92 -20.77 1.97
C ASP A 257 2.98 -19.55 2.00
N ILE A 258 3.12 -18.63 1.05
CA ILE A 258 2.28 -17.43 0.92
C ILE A 258 1.49 -17.51 -0.39
N GLN A 259 0.21 -17.14 -0.30
CA GLN A 259 -0.68 -17.02 -1.46
C GLN A 259 -1.21 -15.59 -1.58
N ILE A 260 -1.16 -15.03 -2.78
CA ILE A 260 -1.75 -13.74 -3.16
C ILE A 260 -2.75 -13.93 -4.31
N GLY A 261 -3.64 -12.96 -4.51
CA GLY A 261 -4.67 -13.03 -5.56
C GLY A 261 -4.28 -12.42 -6.89
N ILE A 262 -3.08 -11.91 -7.02
CA ILE A 262 -2.65 -11.12 -8.17
C ILE A 262 -2.61 -11.97 -9.46
N ASN A 263 -3.21 -11.44 -10.51
CA ASN A 263 -3.12 -12.00 -11.86
C ASN A 263 -1.94 -11.35 -12.61
N GLU A 264 -0.77 -11.95 -12.51
CA GLU A 264 0.49 -11.41 -13.05
C GLU A 264 0.44 -11.11 -14.56
N LYS A 265 -0.39 -11.80 -15.33
CA LYS A 265 -0.55 -11.58 -16.78
C LYS A 265 -0.94 -10.16 -17.15
N PHE A 266 -1.50 -9.40 -16.20
CA PHE A 266 -1.91 -8.01 -16.41
C PHE A 266 -0.90 -7.00 -15.86
N LEU A 267 0.17 -7.42 -15.18
CA LEU A 267 1.18 -6.51 -14.61
C LEU A 267 1.76 -5.56 -15.67
N TYR A 268 2.19 -6.10 -16.81
CA TYR A 268 2.76 -5.28 -17.89
C TYR A 268 1.71 -4.31 -18.47
N THR A 269 0.49 -4.79 -18.73
CA THR A 269 -0.59 -3.95 -19.29
C THR A 269 -0.94 -2.78 -18.37
N VAL A 270 -1.12 -3.06 -17.07
CA VAL A 270 -1.42 -2.01 -16.09
C VAL A 270 -0.24 -1.07 -15.92
N SER A 271 0.98 -1.59 -15.87
CA SER A 271 2.22 -0.78 -15.79
C SER A 271 2.34 0.20 -16.97
N LYS A 272 2.07 -0.24 -18.19
CA LYS A 272 2.12 0.60 -19.40
C LYS A 272 0.99 1.64 -19.42
N LEU A 273 -0.21 1.28 -18.94
CA LEU A 273 -1.29 2.24 -18.83
C LEU A 273 -0.95 3.36 -17.84
N VAL A 274 -0.45 2.99 -16.66
CA VAL A 274 -0.05 3.96 -15.62
C VAL A 274 1.12 4.82 -16.11
N GLU A 275 2.11 4.25 -16.84
CA GLU A 275 3.16 5.02 -17.50
C GLU A 275 2.58 6.09 -18.44
N ASN A 276 1.62 5.70 -19.28
CA ASN A 276 1.00 6.62 -20.25
C ASN A 276 0.19 7.74 -19.56
N PHE A 277 -0.56 7.42 -18.51
CA PHE A 277 -1.41 8.42 -17.82
C PHE A 277 -0.58 9.33 -16.90
N SER A 278 0.43 8.79 -16.23
CA SER A 278 1.31 9.56 -15.34
C SER A 278 2.36 10.39 -16.07
N GLY A 279 2.72 9.99 -17.29
CA GLY A 279 3.86 10.56 -18.03
C GLY A 279 5.22 10.15 -17.46
N ILE A 280 5.27 9.29 -16.44
CA ILE A 280 6.52 8.81 -15.82
C ILE A 280 6.98 7.56 -16.56
N MET A 281 8.06 7.70 -17.35
CA MET A 281 8.61 6.62 -18.15
C MET A 281 9.16 5.47 -17.30
N ILE A 282 8.84 4.23 -17.66
CA ILE A 282 9.42 3.04 -17.05
C ILE A 282 10.86 2.90 -17.55
N PRO A 283 11.89 2.91 -16.66
CA PRO A 283 13.27 2.66 -17.07
C PRO A 283 13.40 1.31 -17.78
N ALA A 284 14.18 1.27 -18.86
CA ALA A 284 14.35 0.04 -19.66
C ALA A 284 14.89 -1.15 -18.85
N ASN A 285 15.65 -0.88 -17.79
CA ASN A 285 16.19 -1.87 -16.85
C ASN A 285 15.33 -2.04 -15.57
N LYS A 286 14.11 -1.51 -15.53
CA LYS A 286 13.22 -1.71 -14.37
C LYS A 286 12.93 -3.20 -14.21
N PRO A 287 13.18 -3.81 -13.04
CA PRO A 287 12.89 -5.23 -12.83
C PRO A 287 11.46 -5.60 -13.22
N ILE A 288 11.27 -6.77 -13.78
CA ILE A 288 10.02 -7.41 -14.21
C ILE A 288 9.37 -6.76 -15.45
N ILE A 289 9.23 -5.44 -15.50
CA ILE A 289 8.42 -4.72 -16.51
C ILE A 289 9.24 -3.88 -17.49
N GLY A 290 10.54 -3.74 -17.27
CA GLY A 290 11.42 -2.96 -18.16
C GLY A 290 11.71 -3.68 -19.47
N ALA A 291 11.88 -2.92 -20.56
CA ALA A 291 12.09 -3.47 -21.91
C ALA A 291 13.32 -4.38 -22.06
N ASN A 292 14.32 -4.22 -21.19
CA ASN A 292 15.58 -4.97 -21.27
C ASN A 292 15.63 -6.20 -20.33
N VAL A 293 14.59 -6.47 -19.55
CA VAL A 293 14.62 -7.50 -18.49
C VAL A 293 14.95 -8.89 -19.04
N PHE A 294 14.47 -9.20 -20.25
CA PHE A 294 14.70 -10.50 -20.92
C PHE A 294 15.75 -10.41 -22.03
N THR A 295 16.56 -9.34 -22.09
CA THR A 295 17.57 -9.14 -23.11
C THR A 295 18.94 -9.56 -22.61
N GLN A 296 19.56 -10.55 -23.28
CA GLN A 296 20.91 -10.99 -23.05
C GLN A 296 21.79 -10.61 -24.25
N THR A 297 22.82 -9.79 -24.03
CA THR A 297 23.68 -9.29 -25.10
C THR A 297 25.09 -9.92 -25.09
N ALA A 298 25.48 -10.62 -24.03
CA ALA A 298 26.77 -11.28 -23.94
C ALA A 298 26.77 -12.59 -24.73
N GLY A 299 27.72 -12.74 -25.69
CA GLY A 299 27.82 -13.94 -26.52
C GLY A 299 28.03 -15.23 -25.74
N ILE A 300 28.71 -15.18 -24.59
CA ILE A 300 28.88 -16.33 -23.69
C ILE A 300 27.54 -16.82 -23.07
N HIS A 301 26.64 -15.90 -22.80
CA HIS A 301 25.29 -16.25 -22.27
C HIS A 301 24.49 -16.94 -23.39
N ALA A 302 24.44 -16.37 -24.59
CA ALA A 302 23.77 -16.99 -25.73
C ALA A 302 24.31 -18.39 -26.06
N ASP A 303 25.63 -18.59 -26.00
CA ASP A 303 26.25 -19.90 -26.18
C ASP A 303 25.85 -20.90 -25.10
N GLY A 304 25.78 -20.46 -23.83
CA GLY A 304 25.33 -21.30 -22.71
C GLY A 304 23.87 -21.71 -22.81
N ASP A 305 23.00 -20.79 -23.19
CA ASP A 305 21.58 -21.04 -23.37
C ASP A 305 21.31 -22.00 -24.52
N ASN A 306 22.01 -21.83 -25.65
CA ASN A 306 21.92 -22.74 -26.77
C ASN A 306 22.40 -24.18 -26.45
N LYS A 307 23.27 -24.35 -25.45
CA LYS A 307 23.79 -25.66 -25.05
C LYS A 307 22.89 -26.38 -24.06
N LYS A 308 22.43 -25.73 -23.00
CA LYS A 308 21.58 -26.36 -21.91
C LYS A 308 20.76 -25.35 -21.10
N ASN A 309 20.40 -24.21 -21.63
CA ASN A 309 19.72 -23.15 -20.86
C ASN A 309 20.50 -22.79 -19.58
N LEU A 310 21.84 -22.64 -19.66
CA LEU A 310 22.67 -22.46 -18.47
C LEU A 310 22.43 -21.14 -17.74
N TYR A 311 21.77 -20.17 -18.39
CA TYR A 311 21.43 -18.86 -17.83
C TYR A 311 19.92 -18.71 -17.60
N PHE A 312 19.20 -19.85 -17.50
CA PHE A 312 17.78 -19.85 -17.13
C PHE A 312 17.54 -19.16 -15.78
N SER A 313 16.49 -18.38 -15.68
CA SER A 313 16.00 -17.79 -14.41
C SER A 313 14.53 -18.13 -14.23
N GLU A 314 14.03 -17.98 -13.00
CA GLU A 314 12.61 -18.17 -12.67
C GLU A 314 11.70 -17.09 -13.31
N LEU A 315 12.29 -15.98 -13.78
CA LEU A 315 11.56 -14.92 -14.47
C LEU A 315 11.19 -15.36 -15.88
N MET A 316 9.91 -15.38 -16.19
CA MET A 316 9.38 -15.78 -17.48
C MET A 316 8.80 -14.57 -18.24
N PRO A 317 8.97 -14.49 -19.58
CA PRO A 317 8.47 -13.38 -20.38
C PRO A 317 6.93 -13.24 -20.40
N GLU A 318 6.21 -14.30 -20.05
CA GLU A 318 4.74 -14.35 -20.06
C GLU A 318 4.06 -13.74 -18.80
N ARG A 319 4.85 -13.22 -17.87
CA ARG A 319 4.37 -12.53 -16.66
C ARG A 319 3.79 -11.15 -16.89
#